data_0c228a607e8a2e7be36a59c220f317ed
#
_entry.id   0c228a607e8a2e7be36a59c220f317ed
#
_cell.length_a   1.000
_cell.length_b   1.000
_cell.length_c   1.000
_cell.angle_alpha   90.00
_cell.angle_beta   90.00
_cell.angle_gamma   90.00
#
_symmetry.space_group_name_H-M   'P 1'
#
loop_
_entity.id
_entity.type
_entity.pdbx_description
1 polymer ?
#
loop_
_entity_poly.entity_id
_entity_poly.type
_entity_poly.pdbx_seq_one_letter_code
_entity_poly.pdbx_strand_id
1 'polypeptide(L)'
;MVTPESIRASLEAGLTCEHVEVRGDGAHFEAVIVSTAFAGLSRIRQHQLVYAALGDRMREEIHALSMQTLTPEQWKERAPRG
;
A
#
# COMPACT_ATOMS: atom_id res chain seq x y z
N MET A 1 -13.10 -13.24 -4.65
CA MET A 1 -12.75 -12.88 -3.27
C MET A 1 -11.41 -12.17 -3.24
N VAL A 2 -11.30 -11.12 -2.47
CA VAL A 2 -10.06 -10.36 -2.36
C VAL A 2 -9.13 -11.05 -1.36
N THR A 3 -7.87 -11.21 -1.76
CA THR A 3 -6.85 -11.77 -0.89
C THR A 3 -5.74 -10.76 -0.72
N PRO A 4 -4.93 -10.88 0.35
CA PRO A 4 -3.77 -10.00 0.48
C PRO A 4 -2.85 -10.05 -0.73
N GLU A 5 -2.70 -11.23 -1.33
CA GLU A 5 -1.85 -11.38 -2.52
C GLU A 5 -2.40 -10.62 -3.70
N SER A 6 -3.74 -10.60 -3.87
CA SER A 6 -4.32 -9.88 -4.99
C SER A 6 -4.20 -8.37 -4.81
N ILE A 7 -4.31 -7.89 -3.58
CA ILE A 7 -4.09 -6.48 -3.28
C ILE A 7 -2.65 -6.10 -3.57
N ARG A 8 -1.72 -6.91 -3.12
CA ARG A 8 -0.30 -6.68 -3.35
C ARG A 8 0.00 -6.61 -4.85
N ALA A 9 -0.56 -7.55 -5.61
CA ALA A 9 -0.34 -7.57 -7.05
C ALA A 9 -0.85 -6.30 -7.72
N SER A 10 -2.02 -5.81 -7.29
CA SER A 10 -2.57 -4.57 -7.84
C SER A 10 -1.68 -3.38 -7.51
N LEU A 11 -1.16 -3.33 -6.29
CA LEU A 11 -0.27 -2.23 -5.90
C LEU A 11 1.01 -2.26 -6.70
N GLU A 12 1.59 -3.44 -6.88
CA GLU A 12 2.83 -3.56 -7.62
C GLU A 12 2.64 -3.24 -9.11
N ALA A 13 1.47 -3.50 -9.64
CA ALA A 13 1.18 -3.18 -11.03
C ALA A 13 0.96 -1.69 -11.24
N GLY A 14 0.39 -1.01 -10.25
CA GLY A 14 0.03 0.39 -10.38
C GLY A 14 1.02 1.39 -9.82
N LEU A 15 2.00 0.93 -9.05
CA LEU A 15 2.99 1.79 -8.43
C LEU A 15 4.37 1.14 -8.54
N THR A 16 5.39 1.98 -8.64
CA THR A 16 6.76 1.48 -8.56
C THR A 16 7.08 1.30 -7.08
N CYS A 17 6.98 0.08 -6.59
CA CYS A 17 7.16 -0.20 -5.19
C CYS A 17 8.47 -0.91 -4.93
N GLU A 18 9.17 -0.50 -3.87
CA GLU A 18 10.36 -1.22 -3.44
C GLU A 18 10.01 -2.30 -2.43
N HIS A 19 8.91 -2.13 -1.74
CA HIS A 19 8.47 -3.10 -0.77
C HIS A 19 6.97 -2.96 -0.58
N VAL A 20 6.28 -4.08 -0.56
CA VAL A 20 4.84 -4.10 -0.29
C VAL A 20 4.55 -5.29 0.60
N GLU A 21 3.89 -5.03 1.71
CA GLU A 21 3.38 -6.07 2.58
C GLU A 21 1.89 -5.86 2.72
N VAL A 22 1.12 -6.91 2.52
CA VAL A 22 -0.33 -6.85 2.71
C VAL A 22 -0.74 -8.06 3.52
N ARG A 23 -1.57 -7.83 4.52
CA ARG A 23 -2.15 -8.93 5.27
C ARG A 23 -3.57 -8.55 5.65
N GLY A 24 -4.36 -9.56 5.97
CA GLY A 24 -5.74 -9.33 6.33
C GLY A 24 -6.50 -10.62 6.44
N ASP A 25 -7.72 -10.50 6.94
CA ASP A 25 -8.59 -11.65 7.20
C ASP A 25 -9.76 -11.73 6.23
N GLY A 26 -9.76 -10.92 5.16
CA GLY A 26 -10.85 -10.89 4.21
C GLY A 26 -11.79 -9.72 4.42
N ALA A 27 -11.90 -9.23 5.64
CA ALA A 27 -12.74 -8.07 5.94
C ALA A 27 -11.89 -6.83 6.19
N HIS A 28 -10.78 -6.99 6.88
CA HIS A 28 -9.86 -5.89 7.18
C HIS A 28 -8.50 -6.23 6.61
N PHE A 29 -7.88 -5.23 6.00
CA PHE A 29 -6.56 -5.40 5.40
C PHE A 29 -5.62 -4.33 5.92
N GLU A 30 -4.34 -4.70 6.03
CA GLU A 30 -3.28 -3.76 6.39
C GLU A 30 -2.20 -3.84 5.33
N ALA A 31 -1.72 -2.69 4.90
CA ALA A 31 -0.68 -2.64 3.89
C ALA A 31 0.44 -1.71 4.32
N VAL A 32 1.67 -2.13 4.04
CA VAL A 32 2.85 -1.28 4.15
C VAL A 32 3.41 -1.15 2.75
N ILE A 33 3.51 0.08 2.26
CA ILE A 33 3.87 0.34 0.88
C ILE A 33 5.03 1.30 0.84
N VAL A 34 6.14 0.89 0.25
CA VAL A 34 7.35 1.70 0.16
C VAL A 34 7.57 2.03 -1.31
N SER A 35 7.61 3.31 -1.63
CA SER A 35 7.75 3.74 -3.02
C SER A 35 8.43 5.09 -3.11
N THR A 36 9.31 5.24 -4.09
CA THR A 36 9.90 6.54 -4.38
C THR A 36 8.85 7.54 -4.88
N ALA A 37 7.72 7.03 -5.38
CA ALA A 37 6.65 7.90 -5.86
C ALA A 37 6.04 8.73 -4.74
N PHE A 38 6.24 8.32 -3.49
CA PHE A 38 5.68 9.06 -2.35
C PHE A 38 6.55 10.24 -1.92
N ALA A 39 7.75 10.37 -2.46
CA ALA A 39 8.66 11.42 -2.02
C ALA A 39 8.08 12.80 -2.33
N GLY A 40 8.13 13.69 -1.33
CA GLY A 40 7.64 15.05 -1.51
C GLY A 40 6.14 15.21 -1.48
N LEU A 41 5.39 14.13 -1.29
CA LEU A 41 3.94 14.20 -1.28
C LEU A 41 3.39 14.19 0.14
N SER A 42 2.27 14.88 0.33
CA SER A 42 1.54 14.80 1.58
C SER A 42 0.97 13.39 1.75
N ARG A 43 0.61 13.07 3.00
CA ARG A 43 0.02 11.76 3.26
C ARG A 43 -1.26 11.55 2.43
N ILE A 44 -2.06 12.58 2.30
CA ILE A 44 -3.30 12.48 1.53
C ILE A 44 -3.00 12.12 0.09
N ARG A 45 -1.99 12.76 -0.50
CA ARG A 45 -1.63 12.49 -1.88
C ARG A 45 -1.04 11.10 -2.04
N GLN A 46 -0.26 10.65 -1.05
CA GLN A 46 0.27 9.30 -1.09
C GLN A 46 -0.86 8.28 -1.08
N HIS A 47 -1.85 8.51 -0.24
CA HIS A 47 -2.99 7.60 -0.16
C HIS A 47 -3.81 7.62 -1.45
N GLN A 48 -3.91 8.78 -2.09
CA GLN A 48 -4.61 8.87 -3.37
C GLN A 48 -3.93 8.04 -4.45
N LEU A 49 -2.60 8.01 -4.43
CA LEU A 49 -1.87 7.16 -5.36
C LEU A 49 -2.18 5.68 -5.13
N VAL A 50 -2.26 5.29 -3.87
CA VAL A 50 -2.59 3.91 -3.54
C VAL A 50 -3.98 3.56 -4.01
N TYR A 51 -4.95 4.43 -3.76
CA TYR A 51 -6.32 4.20 -4.20
C TYR A 51 -6.40 4.10 -5.72
N ALA A 52 -5.64 4.93 -6.42
CA ALA A 52 -5.61 4.87 -7.87
C ALA A 52 -5.05 3.53 -8.36
N ALA A 53 -4.03 3.02 -7.69
CA ALA A 53 -3.45 1.75 -8.05
C ALA A 53 -4.42 0.59 -7.82
N LEU A 54 -5.25 0.70 -6.78
CA LEU A 54 -6.23 -0.34 -6.48
C LEU A 54 -7.47 -0.24 -7.36
N GLY A 55 -7.76 0.95 -7.88
CA GLY A 55 -8.87 1.14 -8.79
C GLY A 55 -10.21 0.86 -8.14
N ASP A 56 -11.10 0.23 -8.88
CA ASP A 56 -12.46 -0.01 -8.41
C ASP A 56 -12.55 -0.99 -7.26
N ARG A 57 -11.47 -1.72 -6.98
CA ARG A 57 -11.46 -2.68 -5.90
C ARG A 57 -11.76 -2.05 -4.56
N MET A 58 -11.27 -0.81 -4.36
CA MET A 58 -11.55 -0.10 -3.10
C MET A 58 -13.02 0.06 -2.87
N ARG A 59 -13.77 0.17 -3.94
CA ARG A 59 -15.19 0.45 -3.86
C ARG A 59 -16.01 -0.81 -3.67
N GLU A 60 -15.59 -1.90 -4.30
CA GLU A 60 -16.43 -3.08 -4.39
C GLU A 60 -15.96 -4.25 -3.56
N GLU A 61 -14.66 -4.39 -3.39
CA GLU A 61 -14.11 -5.60 -2.78
C GLU A 61 -13.38 -5.36 -1.47
N ILE A 62 -12.81 -4.17 -1.30
CA ILE A 62 -12.00 -3.88 -0.11
C ILE A 62 -12.80 -2.99 0.81
N HIS A 63 -13.25 -3.55 1.92
CA HIS A 63 -14.11 -2.81 2.85
C HIS A 63 -13.33 -1.91 3.78
N ALA A 64 -12.19 -2.39 4.26
CA ALA A 64 -11.38 -1.62 5.19
C ALA A 64 -9.91 -1.89 4.88
N LEU A 65 -9.19 -0.83 4.61
CA LEU A 65 -7.77 -0.92 4.33
C LEU A 65 -7.04 0.14 5.15
N SER A 66 -6.18 -0.32 6.05
CA SER A 66 -5.25 0.55 6.76
C SER A 66 -3.95 0.50 6.00
N MET A 67 -3.34 1.66 5.78
CA MET A 67 -2.11 1.67 5.00
C MET A 67 -1.08 2.58 5.64
N GLN A 68 0.17 2.20 5.46
CA GLN A 68 1.32 3.03 5.77
C GLN A 68 2.08 3.23 4.49
N THR A 69 2.28 4.48 4.13
CA THR A 69 3.00 4.84 2.91
C THR A 69 4.32 5.46 3.31
N LEU A 70 5.40 4.96 2.75
CA LEU A 70 6.75 5.33 3.15
C LEU A 70 7.61 5.53 1.93
N THR A 71 8.53 6.48 2.02
CA THR A 71 9.62 6.54 1.05
C THR A 71 10.65 5.49 1.42
N PRO A 72 11.54 5.12 0.49
CA PRO A 72 12.61 4.19 0.84
C PRO A 72 13.47 4.66 2.00
N GLU A 73 13.68 5.96 2.11
CA GLU A 73 14.46 6.52 3.20
C GLU A 73 13.77 6.35 4.53
N GLN A 74 12.45 6.61 4.56
CA GLN A 74 11.68 6.42 5.78
C GLN A 74 11.63 4.96 6.18
N TRP A 75 11.53 4.07 5.20
CA TRP A 75 11.53 2.65 5.45
C TRP A 75 12.84 2.19 6.06
N LYS A 76 13.93 2.70 5.54
CA LYS A 76 15.25 2.41 6.08
C LYS A 76 15.37 2.81 7.54
N GLU A 77 14.86 3.99 7.86
CA GLU A 77 14.97 4.53 9.21
C GLU A 77 14.15 3.74 10.20
N ARG A 78 12.98 3.26 9.75
CA ARG A 78 12.16 2.50 10.63
C ARG A 78 12.38 1.02 10.54
N ALA A 79 13.22 0.55 9.63
CA ALA A 79 13.44 -0.86 9.44
C ALA A 79 13.81 -1.49 10.76
N PRO A 80 13.34 -2.69 11.01
CA PRO A 80 13.63 -3.35 12.23
C PRO A 80 15.10 -3.46 12.45
N ARG A 81 15.42 -3.28 13.61
CA ARG A 81 16.76 -3.48 14.01
C ARG A 81 16.90 -4.93 14.28
N GLY A 82 17.64 -5.52 13.62
CA GLY A 82 17.98 -6.90 13.88
C GLY A 82 16.93 -7.84 13.49
#